data_4fff38d278f7b6565ed6a2cbf64af79d
#
_entry.id   4fff38d278f7b6565ed6a2cbf64af79d
#
_cell.length_a   1.000
_cell.length_b   1.000
_cell.length_c   1.000
_cell.angle_alpha   90.00
_cell.angle_beta   90.00
_cell.angle_gamma   90.00
#
_symmetry.space_group_name_H-M   'P 1'
#
loop_
_entity.id
_entity.type
_entity.pdbx_description
1 polymer ?
#
loop_
_entity_poly.entity_id
_entity_poly.type
_entity_poly.pdbx_seq_one_letter_code
_entity_poly.pdbx_strand_id
1 'polypeptide(L)'
;MQSHVDRAGLMPALRENFLARRWRGEVALRRLFWFDMLAVGTVINLFTTFAGLIAVASGASVAWAAALHFAPMPYNVFLFAALWRRPGRPWAMALAAAAWLALMTVI
;
A
#
# COMPACT_ATOMS: atom_id res chain seq x y z
N MET A 1 -25.71 -22.87 -4.17
CA MET A 1 -25.67 -21.99 -4.26
C MET A 1 -24.69 -20.91 -4.47
N GLN A 2 -24.03 -20.40 -3.55
CA GLN A 2 -23.15 -19.29 -3.69
C GLN A 2 -21.80 -19.65 -4.26
N SER A 3 -21.35 -20.85 -4.00
CA SER A 3 -19.98 -21.22 -4.32
C SER A 3 -19.62 -21.11 -5.79
N HIS A 4 -20.52 -21.56 -6.67
CA HIS A 4 -20.18 -21.53 -8.10
C HIS A 4 -20.37 -20.14 -8.72
N VAL A 5 -21.24 -19.34 -8.14
CA VAL A 5 -21.35 -17.94 -8.56
C VAL A 5 -20.07 -17.21 -8.19
N ASP A 6 -19.57 -17.51 -7.00
CA ASP A 6 -18.40 -16.83 -6.48
C ASP A 6 -17.14 -17.16 -7.26
N ARG A 7 -17.08 -18.32 -7.91
CA ARG A 7 -15.88 -18.67 -8.67
C ARG A 7 -15.61 -17.72 -9.81
N ALA A 8 -16.64 -17.35 -10.55
CA ALA A 8 -16.49 -16.46 -11.69
C ALA A 8 -16.15 -15.05 -11.24
N GLY A 9 -16.70 -14.61 -10.10
CA GLY A 9 -16.48 -13.27 -9.61
C GLY A 9 -15.52 -13.17 -8.44
N LEU A 10 -14.84 -14.27 -8.08
CA LEU A 10 -14.10 -14.34 -6.84
C LEU A 10 -12.91 -13.37 -6.79
N MET A 11 -12.10 -13.34 -7.84
CA MET A 11 -10.90 -12.50 -7.83
C MET A 11 -11.23 -11.01 -7.78
N PRO A 12 -12.16 -10.48 -8.61
CA PRO A 12 -12.56 -9.09 -8.46
C PRO A 12 -13.19 -8.80 -7.10
N ALA A 13 -14.00 -9.71 -6.58
CA ALA A 13 -14.64 -9.53 -5.28
C ALA A 13 -13.63 -9.50 -4.15
N LEU A 14 -12.61 -10.35 -4.21
CA LEU A 14 -11.56 -10.35 -3.21
C LEU A 14 -10.75 -9.07 -3.24
N ARG A 15 -10.47 -8.54 -4.42
CA ARG A 15 -9.75 -7.29 -4.55
C ARG A 15 -10.55 -6.12 -3.98
N GLU A 16 -11.83 -6.06 -4.32
CA GLU A 16 -12.71 -5.03 -3.79
C GLU A 16 -12.79 -5.13 -2.27
N ASN A 17 -12.91 -6.36 -1.76
CA ASN A 17 -12.98 -6.57 -0.31
C ASN A 17 -11.70 -6.18 0.40
N PHE A 18 -10.54 -6.39 -0.23
CA PHE A 18 -9.27 -6.00 0.38
C PHE A 18 -9.25 -4.49 0.66
N LEU A 19 -9.51 -3.68 -0.36
CA LEU A 19 -9.48 -2.23 -0.21
C LEU A 19 -10.66 -1.71 0.60
N ALA A 20 -11.86 -2.22 0.32
CA ALA A 20 -13.07 -1.75 0.98
C ALA A 20 -13.06 -2.06 2.48
N ARG A 21 -12.57 -3.25 2.86
CA ARG A 21 -12.51 -3.63 4.27
C ARG A 21 -11.57 -2.71 5.04
N ARG A 22 -10.43 -2.37 4.44
CA ARG A 22 -9.48 -1.47 5.08
C ARG A 22 -10.02 -0.07 5.18
N TRP A 23 -10.69 0.38 4.14
CA TRP A 23 -11.30 1.71 4.14
C TRP A 23 -12.43 1.82 5.17
N ARG A 24 -13.25 0.77 5.30
CA ARG A 24 -14.35 0.75 6.26
C ARG A 24 -13.91 0.45 7.69
N GLY A 25 -12.65 0.17 7.90
CA GLY A 25 -12.14 -0.13 9.22
C GLY A 25 -12.45 -1.53 9.71
N GLU A 26 -12.69 -2.47 8.78
CA GLU A 26 -13.02 -3.85 9.13
C GLU A 26 -11.78 -4.71 9.39
N VAL A 27 -10.61 -4.21 9.04
CA VAL A 27 -9.36 -4.89 9.32
C VAL A 27 -8.77 -4.32 10.60
N ALA A 28 -8.19 -5.18 11.44
CA ALA A 28 -7.60 -4.72 12.69
C ALA A 28 -6.55 -3.65 12.44
N LEU A 29 -6.58 -2.60 13.25
CA LEU A 29 -5.63 -1.48 13.12
C LEU A 29 -4.18 -1.96 13.20
N ARG A 30 -3.92 -2.91 14.08
CA ARG A 30 -2.60 -3.49 14.24
C ARG A 30 -2.11 -4.16 12.95
N ARG A 31 -2.98 -4.91 12.27
CA ARG A 31 -2.64 -5.54 11.00
C ARG A 31 -2.42 -4.50 9.91
N LEU A 32 -3.27 -3.48 9.88
CA LEU A 32 -3.15 -2.41 8.89
C LEU A 32 -1.80 -1.71 9.00
N PHE A 33 -1.39 -1.38 10.22
CA PHE A 33 -0.14 -0.66 10.43
C PHE A 33 1.08 -1.57 10.27
N TRP A 34 1.11 -2.67 11.02
CA TRP A 34 2.32 -3.51 11.07
C TRP A 34 2.52 -4.36 9.83
N PHE A 35 1.44 -4.93 9.31
CA PHE A 35 1.56 -5.84 8.17
C PHE A 35 1.38 -5.11 6.85
N ASP A 36 0.25 -4.45 6.65
CA ASP A 36 -0.07 -3.87 5.34
C ASP A 36 0.82 -2.68 5.03
N MET A 37 1.12 -1.87 6.01
CA MET A 37 1.92 -0.67 5.81
C MET A 37 3.41 -0.94 5.95
N LEU A 38 3.86 -1.36 7.12
CA LEU A 38 5.29 -1.51 7.37
C LEU A 38 5.91 -2.69 6.63
N ALA A 39 5.27 -3.86 6.64
CA ALA A 39 5.86 -5.03 5.99
C ALA A 39 5.65 -5.00 4.48
N VAL A 40 4.40 -5.10 4.04
CA VAL A 40 4.08 -5.20 2.62
C VAL A 40 4.42 -3.92 1.88
N GLY A 41 4.01 -2.77 2.45
CA GLY A 41 4.26 -1.48 1.83
C GLY A 41 5.73 -1.18 1.66
N THR A 42 6.55 -1.44 2.68
CA THR A 42 7.99 -1.20 2.62
C THR A 42 8.64 -2.11 1.58
N VAL A 43 8.27 -3.39 1.54
CA VAL A 43 8.83 -4.31 0.56
C VAL A 43 8.48 -3.86 -0.86
N ILE A 44 7.23 -3.47 -1.10
CA ILE A 44 6.82 -2.99 -2.42
C ILE A 44 7.60 -1.73 -2.80
N ASN A 45 7.74 -0.79 -1.87
CA ASN A 45 8.46 0.45 -2.14
C ASN A 45 9.94 0.20 -2.44
N LEU A 46 10.58 -0.66 -1.68
CA LEU A 46 11.98 -1.01 -1.94
C LEU A 46 12.14 -1.71 -3.28
N PHE A 47 11.23 -2.63 -3.59
CA PHE A 47 11.28 -3.34 -4.87
C PHE A 47 11.16 -2.38 -6.05
N THR A 48 10.21 -1.46 -6.00
CA THR A 48 10.00 -0.51 -7.09
C THR A 48 11.14 0.50 -7.19
N THR A 49 11.72 0.90 -6.07
CA THR A 49 12.89 1.79 -6.06
C THR A 49 14.09 1.11 -6.71
N PHE A 50 14.37 -0.15 -6.36
CA PHE A 50 15.45 -0.89 -7.01
C PHE A 50 15.19 -1.10 -8.49
N ALA A 51 13.96 -1.41 -8.87
CA ALA A 51 13.60 -1.56 -10.26
C ALA A 51 13.86 -0.26 -11.03
N GLY A 52 13.53 0.88 -10.43
CA GLY A 52 13.83 2.18 -11.04
C GLY A 52 15.31 2.43 -11.21
N LEU A 53 16.11 2.11 -10.19
CA LEU A 53 17.56 2.27 -10.25
C LEU A 53 18.18 1.37 -11.33
N ILE A 54 17.74 0.12 -11.39
CA ILE A 54 18.20 -0.81 -12.41
C ILE A 54 17.83 -0.31 -13.81
N ALA A 55 16.62 0.21 -13.97
CA ALA A 55 16.17 0.73 -15.25
C ALA A 55 17.07 1.87 -15.72
N VAL A 56 17.38 2.83 -14.85
CA VAL A 56 18.28 3.94 -15.19
C VAL A 56 19.67 3.42 -15.51
N ALA A 57 20.19 2.51 -14.71
CA ALA A 57 21.51 1.93 -14.94
C ALA A 57 21.57 1.16 -16.26
N SER A 58 20.44 0.65 -16.73
CA SER A 58 20.35 -0.07 -18.01
C SER A 58 20.06 0.85 -19.20
N GLY A 59 20.04 2.15 -18.99
CA GLY A 59 19.84 3.12 -20.08
C GLY A 59 18.42 3.59 -20.27
N ALA A 60 17.49 3.22 -19.38
CA ALA A 60 16.12 3.73 -19.47
C ALA A 60 16.06 5.20 -19.08
N SER A 61 15.01 5.89 -19.53
CA SER A 61 14.87 7.30 -19.22
C SER A 61 14.57 7.52 -17.73
N VAL A 62 14.93 8.70 -17.24
CA VAL A 62 14.62 9.11 -15.86
C VAL A 62 13.11 9.11 -15.62
N ALA A 63 12.31 9.41 -16.65
CA ALA A 63 10.86 9.39 -16.53
C ALA A 63 10.35 7.99 -16.18
N TRP A 64 10.92 6.94 -16.76
CA TRP A 64 10.57 5.57 -16.42
C TRP A 64 10.94 5.22 -14.98
N ALA A 65 12.14 5.64 -14.57
CA ALA A 65 12.59 5.40 -13.21
C ALA A 65 11.70 6.10 -12.21
N ALA A 66 11.31 7.33 -12.49
CA ALA A 66 10.40 8.09 -11.63
C ALA A 66 9.03 7.41 -11.57
N ALA A 67 8.51 6.93 -12.70
CA ALA A 67 7.24 6.23 -12.73
C ALA A 67 7.28 4.97 -11.86
N LEU A 68 8.35 4.20 -11.93
CA LEU A 68 8.52 3.02 -11.10
C LEU A 68 8.62 3.37 -9.62
N HIS A 69 9.40 4.41 -9.30
CA HIS A 69 9.56 4.84 -7.91
C HIS A 69 8.24 5.27 -7.28
N PHE A 70 7.42 6.02 -8.03
CA PHE A 70 6.17 6.54 -7.49
C PHE A 70 4.97 5.63 -7.74
N ALA A 71 5.17 4.48 -8.40
CA ALA A 71 4.08 3.55 -8.69
C ALA A 71 3.33 3.09 -7.42
N PRO A 72 3.99 2.81 -6.28
CA PRO A 72 3.28 2.39 -5.08
C PRO A 72 2.64 3.54 -4.30
N MET A 73 2.81 4.79 -4.70
CA MET A 73 2.25 5.92 -3.93
C MET A 73 0.74 5.87 -3.74
N PRO A 74 -0.09 5.51 -4.73
CA PRO A 74 -1.52 5.39 -4.49
C PRO A 74 -1.84 4.39 -3.38
N TYR A 75 -1.14 3.27 -3.32
CA TYR A 75 -1.30 2.28 -2.27
C TYR A 75 -0.85 2.85 -0.92
N ASN A 76 0.30 3.51 -0.89
CA ASN A 76 0.84 4.13 0.32
C ASN A 76 -0.13 5.15 0.90
N VAL A 77 -0.63 6.03 0.05
CA VAL A 77 -1.58 7.08 0.47
C VAL A 77 -2.89 6.45 0.93
N PHE A 78 -3.35 5.42 0.24
CA PHE A 78 -4.57 4.72 0.63
C PHE A 78 -4.45 4.12 2.04
N LEU A 79 -3.35 3.42 2.31
CA LEU A 79 -3.13 2.82 3.63
C LEU A 79 -3.03 3.89 4.72
N PHE A 80 -2.32 4.98 4.42
CA PHE A 80 -2.19 6.09 5.35
C PHE A 80 -3.56 6.70 5.66
N ALA A 81 -4.35 6.98 4.65
CA ALA A 81 -5.68 7.56 4.83
C ALA A 81 -6.61 6.59 5.59
N ALA A 82 -6.55 5.30 5.26
CA ALA A 82 -7.36 4.30 5.93
C ALA A 82 -7.00 4.21 7.42
N LEU A 83 -5.73 4.32 7.76
CA LEU A 83 -5.28 4.30 9.14
C LEU A 83 -5.72 5.57 9.88
N TRP A 84 -5.53 6.72 9.26
CA TRP A 84 -5.83 8.00 9.89
C TRP A 84 -7.32 8.21 10.15
N ARG A 85 -8.18 7.60 9.34
CA ARG A 85 -9.62 7.75 9.55
C ARG A 85 -10.16 6.78 10.61
N ARG A 86 -9.33 5.89 11.18
CA ARG A 86 -9.78 4.95 12.20
C ARG A 86 -9.99 5.67 13.53
N PRO A 87 -11.19 5.59 14.11
CA PRO A 87 -11.40 6.12 15.46
C PRO A 87 -10.63 5.26 16.47
N GLY A 88 -10.12 5.88 17.52
CA GLY A 88 -9.40 5.16 18.55
C GLY A 88 -7.96 4.77 18.21
N ARG A 89 -7.44 5.22 17.09
CA ARG A 89 -6.03 4.97 16.79
C ARG A 89 -5.13 5.70 17.79
N PRO A 90 -4.03 5.07 18.24
CA PRO A 90 -3.06 5.79 19.06
C PRO A 90 -2.42 6.91 18.25
N TRP A 91 -2.23 8.08 18.86
CA TRP A 91 -1.59 9.20 18.15
C TRP A 91 -0.16 8.86 17.74
N ALA A 92 0.53 8.05 18.54
CA ALA A 92 1.89 7.62 18.21
C ALA A 92 1.92 6.79 16.93
N MET A 93 0.91 5.93 16.73
CA MET A 93 0.78 5.15 15.52
C MET A 93 0.48 6.06 14.32
N ALA A 94 -0.35 7.07 14.50
CA ALA A 94 -0.67 8.02 13.45
C ALA A 94 0.59 8.80 13.02
N LEU A 95 1.40 9.24 13.98
CA LEU A 95 2.65 9.94 13.68
C LEU A 95 3.66 9.02 13.01
N ALA A 96 3.75 7.77 13.46
CA ALA A 96 4.63 6.79 12.85
C ALA A 96 4.22 6.52 11.40
N ALA A 97 2.91 6.45 11.14
CA ALA A 97 2.41 6.27 9.78
C ALA A 97 2.75 7.46 8.89
N ALA A 98 2.63 8.68 9.42
CA ALA A 98 3.00 9.89 8.69
C ALA A 98 4.49 9.90 8.36
N ALA A 99 5.33 9.54 9.32
CA ALA A 99 6.77 9.44 9.11
C ALA A 99 7.10 8.36 8.08
N TRP A 100 6.42 7.22 8.15
CA TRP A 100 6.60 6.14 7.18
C TRP A 100 6.24 6.62 5.76
N LEU A 101 5.12 7.30 5.62
CA LEU A 101 4.69 7.80 4.31
C LEU A 101 5.72 8.79 3.75
N ALA A 102 6.20 9.71 4.57
CA ALA A 102 7.22 10.66 4.16
C ALA A 102 8.50 9.94 3.72
N LEU A 103 8.92 8.93 4.49
CA LEU A 103 10.11 8.16 4.19
C LEU A 103 9.96 7.39 2.88
N MET A 104 8.80 6.76 2.66
CA MET A 104 8.55 6.02 1.42
C MET A 104 8.46 6.94 0.21
N THR A 105 8.11 8.20 0.42
CA THR A 105 8.05 9.17 -0.67
C THR A 105 9.46 9.51 -1.17
N VAL A 106 10.45 9.59 -0.28
CA VAL A 106 11.82 9.96 -0.66
C VAL A 106 12.69 8.74 -0.99
N ILE A 107 12.37 7.59 -0.49
CA ILE A 107 13.10 6.38 -0.84
C ILE A 107 12.68 5.89 -2.20
#